data_3f0a49b48f2baeec806549cf23fc08a5
#
_entry.id   3f0a49b48f2baeec806549cf23fc08a5
#
_cell.length_a   1.000
_cell.length_b   1.000
_cell.length_c   1.000
_cell.angle_alpha   90.00
_cell.angle_beta   90.00
_cell.angle_gamma   90.00
#
_symmetry.space_group_name_H-M   'P 1'
#
loop_
_entity.id
_entity.type
_entity.pdbx_description
1 polymer ?
#
loop_
_entity_poly.entity_id
_entity_poly.type
_entity_poly.pdbx_seq_one_letter_code
_entity_poly.pdbx_strand_id
1 'polypeptide(L)'
;LWVVARGEELEFLHPLPVRRLWGVGEATYAALDALRIETVGDVAAAPLRLLEDRLGPSLARHLAALANAEDDRAVEPGGETKSISVEVTYETDLATTDAIERALLRHCDRLSARLRRAELAGRTITLKVRFGDFTTITRSHTGEVPMEHTNDLWDVVHDLLGRVDLAGRGVRLLGVGAGGLVASADPRQLSLAHPARDAVAEAAEQVRARFGDDAVVPARLVDPPESNQTRS
;
A
#
# COMPACT_ATOMS: atom_id res chain seq x y z
N LEU A 1 10.13 26.78 -14.17
CA LEU A 1 11.32 26.25 -13.48
C LEU A 1 11.89 27.38 -12.62
N TRP A 2 12.05 27.14 -11.32
CA TRP A 2 12.71 28.06 -10.40
C TRP A 2 14.01 27.39 -9.92
N VAL A 3 15.10 28.12 -9.91
CA VAL A 3 16.41 27.65 -9.43
C VAL A 3 16.79 28.52 -8.25
N VAL A 4 16.97 27.91 -7.08
CA VAL A 4 17.47 28.57 -5.87
C VAL A 4 18.99 28.48 -5.91
N ALA A 5 19.66 29.62 -5.82
CA ALA A 5 21.12 29.64 -5.79
C ALA A 5 21.63 29.15 -4.42
N ARG A 6 22.87 28.66 -4.43
CA ARG A 6 23.51 28.17 -3.20
C ARG A 6 23.70 29.33 -2.22
N GLY A 7 23.19 29.16 -1.00
CA GLY A 7 23.17 30.17 0.05
C GLY A 7 21.89 31.01 0.14
N GLU A 8 20.94 30.82 -0.81
CA GLU A 8 19.64 31.48 -0.82
C GLU A 8 18.51 30.54 -0.32
N GLU A 9 18.84 29.33 0.15
CA GLU A 9 17.89 28.30 0.52
C GLU A 9 16.93 28.78 1.62
N LEU A 10 17.43 29.46 2.64
CA LEU A 10 16.62 29.95 3.76
C LEU A 10 15.69 31.09 3.35
N GLU A 11 16.18 32.01 2.49
CA GLU A 11 15.37 33.11 1.97
C GLU A 11 14.19 32.58 1.15
N PHE A 12 14.40 31.49 0.41
CA PHE A 12 13.36 30.80 -0.33
C PHE A 12 12.42 29.99 0.55
N LEU A 13 12.95 29.27 1.53
CA LEU A 13 12.17 28.32 2.35
C LEU A 13 11.32 29.01 3.42
N HIS A 14 11.86 29.98 4.13
CA HIS A 14 11.23 30.55 5.32
C HIS A 14 9.84 31.18 5.06
N PRO A 15 9.58 31.86 3.91
CA PRO A 15 8.26 32.39 3.61
C PRO A 15 7.21 31.32 3.25
N LEU A 16 7.63 30.08 2.97
CA LEU A 16 6.70 29.04 2.53
C LEU A 16 5.79 28.62 3.68
N PRO A 17 4.50 28.32 3.39
CA PRO A 17 3.60 27.72 4.36
C PRO A 17 4.18 26.43 4.92
N VAL A 18 4.07 26.19 6.23
CA VAL A 18 4.63 25.03 6.93
C VAL A 18 4.17 23.69 6.36
N ARG A 19 2.99 23.64 5.73
CA ARG A 19 2.48 22.45 5.01
C ARG A 19 3.39 22.01 3.83
N ARG A 20 4.30 22.87 3.36
CA ARG A 20 5.26 22.55 2.29
C ARG A 20 6.47 21.78 2.82
N LEU A 21 6.68 21.80 4.13
CA LEU A 21 7.79 21.07 4.74
C LEU A 21 7.50 19.57 4.74
N TRP A 22 8.46 18.79 4.26
CA TRP A 22 8.30 17.34 4.19
C TRP A 22 8.14 16.74 5.59
N GLY A 23 7.14 15.87 5.80
CA GLY A 23 6.77 15.33 7.11
C GLY A 23 5.62 16.08 7.81
N VAL A 24 5.16 17.21 7.26
CA VAL A 24 3.98 17.93 7.76
C VAL A 24 2.72 17.44 7.05
N GLY A 25 2.11 16.38 7.58
CA GLY A 25 0.76 15.95 7.23
C GLY A 25 -0.31 16.69 8.05
N GLU A 26 -1.58 16.32 7.88
CA GLU A 26 -2.71 17.01 8.50
C GLU A 26 -2.61 17.06 10.04
N ALA A 27 -2.26 15.93 10.68
CA ALA A 27 -2.12 15.87 12.13
C ALA A 27 -0.95 16.74 12.65
N THR A 28 0.18 16.73 11.93
CA THR A 28 1.35 17.57 12.28
C THR A 28 1.04 19.04 12.08
N TYR A 29 0.34 19.37 10.98
CA TYR A 29 -0.10 20.74 10.73
C TYR A 29 -1.03 21.24 11.85
N ALA A 30 -2.05 20.48 12.24
CA ALA A 30 -2.95 20.87 13.33
C ALA A 30 -2.19 21.09 14.66
N ALA A 31 -1.13 20.32 14.92
CA ALA A 31 -0.31 20.50 16.09
C ALA A 31 0.56 21.78 16.04
N LEU A 32 1.09 22.13 14.86
CA LEU A 32 1.86 23.35 14.62
C LEU A 32 0.97 24.60 14.61
N ASP A 33 -0.21 24.52 14.00
CA ASP A 33 -1.21 25.58 13.96
C ASP A 33 -1.67 26.00 15.38
N ALA A 34 -1.83 25.01 16.27
CA ALA A 34 -2.12 25.28 17.70
C ALA A 34 -1.00 26.05 18.41
N LEU A 35 0.22 26.02 17.88
CA LEU A 35 1.37 26.81 18.35
C LEU A 35 1.55 28.12 17.57
N ARG A 36 0.63 28.42 16.62
CA ARG A 36 0.70 29.57 15.70
C ARG A 36 1.95 29.57 14.83
N ILE A 37 2.40 28.39 14.43
CA ILE A 37 3.51 28.16 13.49
C ILE A 37 2.90 27.95 12.11
N GLU A 38 2.97 28.98 11.27
CA GLU A 38 2.31 29.01 9.96
C GLU A 38 3.29 28.81 8.79
N THR A 39 4.53 29.24 8.99
CA THR A 39 5.59 29.19 7.97
C THR A 39 6.73 28.26 8.34
N VAL A 40 7.57 27.94 7.37
CA VAL A 40 8.82 27.21 7.58
C VAL A 40 9.78 28.02 8.46
N GLY A 41 9.82 29.35 8.31
CA GLY A 41 10.60 30.26 9.14
C GLY A 41 10.17 30.24 10.60
N ASP A 42 8.86 30.11 10.88
CA ASP A 42 8.37 29.99 12.26
C ASP A 42 8.88 28.70 12.90
N VAL A 43 8.97 27.58 12.15
CA VAL A 43 9.57 26.32 12.66
C VAL A 43 11.04 26.54 12.98
N ALA A 44 11.79 27.20 12.09
CA ALA A 44 13.22 27.48 12.30
C ALA A 44 13.48 28.37 13.53
N ALA A 45 12.58 29.34 13.78
CA ALA A 45 12.67 30.28 14.91
C ALA A 45 12.15 29.70 16.24
N ALA A 46 11.33 28.62 16.20
CA ALA A 46 10.71 28.06 17.39
C ALA A 46 11.75 27.37 18.30
N PRO A 47 11.62 27.50 19.64
CA PRO A 47 12.43 26.73 20.55
C PRO A 47 12.23 25.23 20.34
N LEU A 48 13.33 24.48 20.14
CA LEU A 48 13.26 23.03 19.85
C LEU A 48 12.42 22.26 20.90
N ARG A 49 12.56 22.62 22.18
CA ARG A 49 11.77 22.01 23.27
C ARG A 49 10.27 22.14 23.06
N LEU A 50 9.80 23.31 22.60
CA LEU A 50 8.38 23.53 22.32
C LEU A 50 7.87 22.57 21.23
N LEU A 51 8.67 22.36 20.19
CA LEU A 51 8.38 21.41 19.12
C LEU A 51 8.45 19.96 19.63
N GLU A 52 9.45 19.61 20.45
CA GLU A 52 9.62 18.27 21.02
C GLU A 52 8.42 17.89 21.93
N ASP A 53 7.96 18.80 22.76
CA ASP A 53 6.82 18.58 23.65
C ASP A 53 5.51 18.32 22.87
N ARG A 54 5.37 18.91 21.69
CA ARG A 54 4.15 18.83 20.89
C ARG A 54 4.16 17.71 19.83
N LEU A 55 5.30 17.46 19.21
CA LEU A 55 5.47 16.56 18.06
C LEU A 55 6.25 15.28 18.40
N GLY A 56 6.87 15.24 19.57
CA GLY A 56 7.85 14.25 19.94
C GLY A 56 9.25 14.56 19.39
N PRO A 57 10.32 14.06 20.06
CA PRO A 57 11.68 14.48 19.81
C PRO A 57 12.21 14.17 18.39
N SER A 58 11.79 13.05 17.81
CA SER A 58 12.26 12.65 16.48
C SER A 58 11.74 13.56 15.37
N LEU A 59 10.42 13.81 15.36
CA LEU A 59 9.79 14.65 14.33
C LEU A 59 10.18 16.12 14.51
N ALA A 60 10.26 16.61 15.75
CA ALA A 60 10.64 17.98 16.04
C ALA A 60 12.04 18.31 15.50
N ARG A 61 13.05 17.46 15.80
CA ARG A 61 14.42 17.64 15.29
C ARG A 61 14.48 17.56 13.77
N HIS A 62 13.74 16.63 13.19
CA HIS A 62 13.67 16.50 11.75
C HIS A 62 13.11 17.76 11.08
N LEU A 63 11.97 18.28 11.56
CA LEU A 63 11.37 19.49 11.00
C LEU A 63 12.25 20.73 11.23
N ALA A 64 12.89 20.85 12.40
CA ALA A 64 13.82 21.95 12.68
C ALA A 64 15.04 21.93 11.75
N ALA A 65 15.63 20.76 11.50
CA ALA A 65 16.73 20.62 10.54
C ALA A 65 16.30 21.01 9.13
N LEU A 66 15.18 20.46 8.63
CA LEU A 66 14.66 20.81 7.31
C LEU A 66 14.33 22.29 7.17
N ALA A 67 13.78 22.94 8.22
CA ALA A 67 13.49 24.36 8.21
C ALA A 67 14.75 25.24 8.15
N ASN A 68 15.90 24.70 8.57
CA ASN A 68 17.21 25.33 8.43
C ASN A 68 17.98 24.89 7.17
N ALA A 69 17.29 24.25 6.20
CA ALA A 69 17.90 23.69 4.99
C ALA A 69 18.99 22.64 5.28
N GLU A 70 18.89 21.94 6.42
CA GLU A 70 19.80 20.88 6.83
C GLU A 70 19.15 19.52 6.52
N ASP A 71 19.71 18.77 5.57
CA ASP A 71 19.28 17.41 5.26
C ASP A 71 20.48 16.58 4.80
N ASP A 72 21.11 15.91 5.77
CA ASP A 72 22.28 15.05 5.53
C ASP A 72 21.92 13.62 5.12
N ARG A 73 20.64 13.35 4.82
CA ARG A 73 20.22 12.01 4.41
C ARG A 73 20.81 11.67 3.05
N ALA A 74 21.55 10.59 3.00
CA ALA A 74 22.02 10.05 1.74
C ALA A 74 20.82 9.55 0.90
N VAL A 75 20.94 9.66 -0.42
CA VAL A 75 20.04 8.96 -1.35
C VAL A 75 20.50 7.50 -1.37
N GLU A 76 19.78 6.64 -0.65
CA GLU A 76 20.03 5.20 -0.63
C GLU A 76 19.16 4.50 -1.69
N PRO A 77 19.69 4.15 -2.86
CA PRO A 77 18.97 3.32 -3.81
C PRO A 77 18.92 1.88 -3.28
N GLY A 78 17.72 1.31 -3.15
CA GLY A 78 17.57 -0.12 -2.89
C GLY A 78 17.46 -0.53 -1.43
N GLY A 79 16.78 0.24 -0.60
CA GLY A 79 16.39 -0.22 0.73
C GLY A 79 15.59 -1.53 0.68
N GLU A 80 15.67 -2.34 1.75
CA GLU A 80 14.91 -3.58 1.85
C GLU A 80 13.41 -3.35 1.59
N THR A 81 12.82 -4.20 0.78
CA THR A 81 11.38 -4.15 0.50
C THR A 81 10.60 -4.45 1.78
N LYS A 82 9.91 -3.46 2.32
CA LYS A 82 9.13 -3.58 3.57
C LYS A 82 7.72 -4.11 3.35
N SER A 83 7.17 -3.90 2.16
CA SER A 83 5.84 -4.37 1.77
C SER A 83 5.73 -4.50 0.26
N ILE A 84 4.86 -5.40 -0.20
CA ILE A 84 4.48 -5.56 -1.60
C ILE A 84 2.96 -5.41 -1.66
N SER A 85 2.44 -4.62 -2.61
CA SER A 85 1.01 -4.39 -2.75
C SER A 85 0.57 -4.29 -4.20
N VAL A 86 -0.73 -4.53 -4.42
CA VAL A 86 -1.45 -4.29 -5.66
C VAL A 86 -2.61 -3.36 -5.33
N GLU A 87 -2.70 -2.24 -6.02
CA GLU A 87 -3.76 -1.25 -5.82
C GLU A 87 -4.26 -0.78 -7.20
N VAL A 88 -5.58 -0.72 -7.38
CA VAL A 88 -6.21 -0.26 -8.62
C VAL A 88 -7.31 0.74 -8.30
N THR A 89 -7.29 1.87 -9.00
CA THR A 89 -8.39 2.84 -9.03
C THR A 89 -9.24 2.55 -10.27
N TYR A 90 -10.54 2.40 -10.08
CA TYR A 90 -11.50 2.10 -11.15
C TYR A 90 -12.06 3.41 -11.73
N GLU A 91 -12.21 3.46 -13.05
CA GLU A 91 -12.84 4.61 -13.73
C GLU A 91 -14.34 4.72 -13.35
N THR A 92 -15.00 3.58 -13.24
CA THR A 92 -16.37 3.46 -12.73
C THR A 92 -16.35 2.69 -11.42
N ASP A 93 -17.01 3.23 -10.39
CA ASP A 93 -17.06 2.61 -9.08
C ASP A 93 -17.68 1.21 -9.13
N LEU A 94 -17.07 0.26 -8.43
CA LEU A 94 -17.63 -1.09 -8.31
C LEU A 94 -18.86 -1.04 -7.40
N ALA A 95 -20.04 -1.39 -7.94
CA ALA A 95 -21.31 -1.24 -7.25
C ALA A 95 -21.82 -2.53 -6.58
N THR A 96 -21.30 -3.71 -6.98
CA THR A 96 -21.80 -5.00 -6.48
C THR A 96 -20.72 -5.74 -5.70
N THR A 97 -21.14 -6.50 -4.69
CA THR A 97 -20.22 -7.34 -3.90
C THR A 97 -19.49 -8.35 -4.80
N ASP A 98 -20.15 -8.94 -5.78
CA ASP A 98 -19.50 -9.87 -6.72
C ASP A 98 -18.38 -9.19 -7.52
N ALA A 99 -18.63 -7.99 -8.04
CA ALA A 99 -17.59 -7.24 -8.76
C ALA A 99 -16.39 -6.90 -7.85
N ILE A 100 -16.65 -6.52 -6.59
CA ILE A 100 -15.63 -6.24 -5.59
C ILE A 100 -14.81 -7.50 -5.28
N GLU A 101 -15.48 -8.63 -5.03
CA GLU A 101 -14.83 -9.91 -4.73
C GLU A 101 -13.98 -10.41 -5.90
N ARG A 102 -14.50 -10.36 -7.13
CA ARG A 102 -13.73 -10.72 -8.34
C ARG A 102 -12.51 -9.84 -8.50
N ALA A 103 -12.63 -8.55 -8.27
CA ALA A 103 -11.51 -7.61 -8.33
C ALA A 103 -10.46 -7.93 -7.25
N LEU A 104 -10.87 -8.20 -6.01
CA LEU A 104 -9.97 -8.56 -4.92
C LEU A 104 -9.27 -9.89 -5.16
N LEU A 105 -9.97 -10.91 -5.67
CA LEU A 105 -9.35 -12.18 -6.04
C LEU A 105 -8.24 -11.99 -7.10
N ARG A 106 -8.49 -11.12 -8.10
CA ARG A 106 -7.47 -10.74 -9.10
C ARG A 106 -6.29 -10.02 -8.46
N HIS A 107 -6.53 -9.18 -7.44
CA HIS A 107 -5.44 -8.52 -6.69
C HIS A 107 -4.63 -9.53 -5.87
N CYS A 108 -5.28 -10.50 -5.22
CA CYS A 108 -4.60 -11.58 -4.49
C CYS A 108 -3.72 -12.41 -5.43
N ASP A 109 -4.22 -12.74 -6.61
CA ASP A 109 -3.46 -13.49 -7.60
C ASP A 109 -2.22 -12.72 -8.09
N ARG A 110 -2.37 -11.42 -8.40
CA ARG A 110 -1.24 -10.56 -8.77
C ARG A 110 -0.25 -10.34 -7.63
N LEU A 111 -0.74 -10.19 -6.40
CA LEU A 111 0.10 -10.06 -5.21
C LEU A 111 0.90 -11.32 -4.97
N SER A 112 0.26 -12.50 -5.06
CA SER A 112 0.90 -13.81 -4.97
C SER A 112 2.05 -13.95 -5.98
N ALA A 113 1.81 -13.59 -7.26
CA ALA A 113 2.84 -13.62 -8.28
C ALA A 113 4.02 -12.68 -7.97
N ARG A 114 3.75 -11.48 -7.43
CA ARG A 114 4.82 -10.54 -7.03
C ARG A 114 5.64 -11.05 -5.85
N LEU A 115 4.97 -11.63 -4.84
CA LEU A 115 5.64 -12.21 -3.66
C LEU A 115 6.58 -13.34 -4.08
N ARG A 116 6.12 -14.27 -4.90
CA ARG A 116 6.94 -15.38 -5.39
C ARG A 116 8.12 -14.94 -6.25
N ARG A 117 7.91 -13.96 -7.16
CA ARG A 117 9.04 -13.40 -7.95
C ARG A 117 10.09 -12.73 -7.08
N ALA A 118 9.69 -12.22 -5.92
CA ALA A 118 10.60 -11.62 -4.95
C ALA A 118 11.16 -12.63 -3.94
N GLU A 119 10.73 -13.90 -3.99
CA GLU A 119 11.05 -14.96 -3.02
C GLU A 119 10.70 -14.55 -1.59
N LEU A 120 9.54 -13.88 -1.43
CA LEU A 120 9.06 -13.34 -0.16
C LEU A 120 7.66 -13.85 0.17
N ALA A 121 7.39 -14.00 1.47
CA ALA A 121 6.05 -14.23 2.03
C ALA A 121 5.74 -13.16 3.08
N GLY A 122 4.46 -12.80 3.22
CA GLY A 122 4.02 -11.75 4.14
C GLY A 122 3.27 -12.28 5.35
N ARG A 123 3.58 -11.77 6.55
CA ARG A 123 2.82 -12.07 7.77
C ARG A 123 1.61 -11.19 7.96
N THR A 124 1.66 -9.96 7.47
CA THR A 124 0.57 -8.98 7.61
C THR A 124 -0.08 -8.73 6.26
N ILE A 125 -1.34 -9.11 6.13
CA ILE A 125 -2.14 -8.86 4.93
C ILE A 125 -3.06 -7.67 5.21
N THR A 126 -3.09 -6.72 4.28
CA THR A 126 -3.84 -5.48 4.40
C THR A 126 -4.79 -5.32 3.23
N LEU A 127 -6.07 -5.06 3.54
CA LEU A 127 -7.09 -4.64 2.60
C LEU A 127 -7.29 -3.13 2.71
N LYS A 128 -7.25 -2.43 1.59
CA LYS A 128 -7.58 -1.01 1.46
C LYS A 128 -8.78 -0.85 0.54
N VAL A 129 -9.79 -0.14 1.01
CA VAL A 129 -11.01 0.19 0.27
C VAL A 129 -11.19 1.70 0.29
N ARG A 130 -11.31 2.33 -0.87
CA ARG A 130 -11.70 3.73 -1.00
C ARG A 130 -13.02 3.82 -1.76
N PHE A 131 -13.95 4.56 -1.21
CA PHE A 131 -15.26 4.81 -1.79
C PHE A 131 -15.28 6.00 -2.75
N GLY A 132 -16.35 6.19 -3.50
CA GLY A 132 -16.53 7.30 -4.43
C GLY A 132 -16.47 8.68 -3.77
N ASP A 133 -16.82 8.79 -2.48
CA ASP A 133 -16.68 10.00 -1.66
C ASP A 133 -15.25 10.22 -1.11
N PHE A 134 -14.27 9.43 -1.58
CA PHE A 134 -12.86 9.42 -1.15
C PHE A 134 -12.62 8.95 0.29
N THR A 135 -13.64 8.57 1.04
CA THR A 135 -13.43 7.90 2.34
C THR A 135 -12.62 6.61 2.14
N THR A 136 -11.57 6.47 2.91
CA THR A 136 -10.68 5.29 2.82
C THR A 136 -10.76 4.48 4.11
N ILE A 137 -10.97 3.18 3.97
CA ILE A 137 -10.94 2.21 5.06
C ILE A 137 -9.77 1.26 4.81
N THR A 138 -9.01 1.00 5.86
CA THR A 138 -7.95 -0.02 5.84
C THR A 138 -8.22 -1.03 6.95
N ARG A 139 -8.07 -2.32 6.62
CA ARG A 139 -8.14 -3.44 7.56
C ARG A 139 -6.92 -4.31 7.36
N SER A 140 -6.38 -4.86 8.45
CA SER A 140 -5.23 -5.75 8.37
C SER A 140 -5.40 -6.96 9.29
N HIS A 141 -4.73 -8.03 8.92
CA HIS A 141 -4.58 -9.24 9.71
C HIS A 141 -3.12 -9.64 9.72
N THR A 142 -2.59 -9.94 10.91
CA THR A 142 -1.23 -10.47 11.06
C THR A 142 -1.32 -11.90 11.56
N GLY A 143 -0.84 -12.84 10.74
CA GLY A 143 -0.80 -14.27 11.05
C GLY A 143 0.58 -14.70 11.55
N GLU A 144 0.62 -15.86 12.22
CA GLU A 144 1.86 -16.51 12.64
C GLU A 144 2.61 -17.13 11.44
N VAL A 145 1.85 -17.68 10.48
CA VAL A 145 2.39 -18.29 9.26
C VAL A 145 2.44 -17.24 8.15
N PRO A 146 3.61 -17.04 7.51
CA PRO A 146 3.72 -16.16 6.34
C PRO A 146 2.92 -16.73 5.17
N MET A 147 2.32 -15.85 4.37
CA MET A 147 1.45 -16.19 3.24
C MET A 147 2.01 -15.63 1.94
N GLU A 148 1.95 -16.42 0.88
CA GLU A 148 2.35 -16.03 -0.49
C GLU A 148 1.40 -16.58 -1.56
N HIS A 149 0.57 -17.60 -1.22
CA HIS A 149 -0.31 -18.23 -2.19
C HIS A 149 -1.65 -17.49 -2.32
N THR A 150 -2.17 -17.45 -3.54
CA THR A 150 -3.42 -16.75 -3.88
C THR A 150 -4.59 -17.13 -2.96
N ASN A 151 -4.75 -18.43 -2.65
CA ASN A 151 -5.88 -18.89 -1.84
C ASN A 151 -5.78 -18.42 -0.38
N ASP A 152 -4.59 -18.47 0.21
CA ASP A 152 -4.39 -18.06 1.60
C ASP A 152 -4.57 -16.54 1.74
N LEU A 153 -4.06 -15.78 0.76
CA LEU A 153 -4.28 -14.33 0.66
C LEU A 153 -5.77 -14.02 0.48
N TRP A 154 -6.47 -14.78 -0.37
CA TRP A 154 -7.90 -14.61 -0.62
C TRP A 154 -8.74 -14.86 0.62
N ASP A 155 -8.49 -15.95 1.35
CA ASP A 155 -9.25 -16.29 2.55
C ASP A 155 -9.17 -15.17 3.58
N VAL A 156 -7.96 -14.60 3.80
CA VAL A 156 -7.77 -13.47 4.71
C VAL A 156 -8.44 -12.19 4.17
N VAL A 157 -8.25 -11.86 2.90
CA VAL A 157 -8.80 -10.64 2.30
C VAL A 157 -10.33 -10.68 2.29
N HIS A 158 -10.93 -11.84 2.03
CA HIS A 158 -12.38 -12.04 2.06
C HIS A 158 -12.95 -11.85 3.47
N ASP A 159 -12.28 -12.38 4.51
CA ASP A 159 -12.66 -12.13 5.91
C ASP A 159 -12.52 -10.64 6.27
N LEU A 160 -11.45 -9.97 5.83
CA LEU A 160 -11.28 -8.54 6.04
C LEU A 160 -12.35 -7.70 5.33
N LEU A 161 -12.77 -8.10 4.12
CA LEU A 161 -13.87 -7.45 3.40
C LEU A 161 -15.19 -7.57 4.17
N GLY A 162 -15.48 -8.72 4.77
CA GLY A 162 -16.66 -8.93 5.61
C GLY A 162 -16.74 -7.98 6.82
N ARG A 163 -15.63 -7.35 7.22
CA ARG A 163 -15.55 -6.35 8.30
C ARG A 163 -15.66 -4.91 7.79
N VAL A 164 -15.87 -4.71 6.49
CA VAL A 164 -16.06 -3.40 5.87
C VAL A 164 -17.54 -3.21 5.58
N ASP A 165 -18.13 -2.18 6.17
CA ASP A 165 -19.50 -1.78 5.82
C ASP A 165 -19.51 -1.10 4.44
N LEU A 166 -19.94 -1.84 3.45
CA LEU A 166 -20.07 -1.35 2.09
C LEU A 166 -21.34 -0.47 1.92
N ALA A 167 -22.42 -0.73 2.70
CA ALA A 167 -23.69 0.02 2.73
C ALA A 167 -24.21 0.46 1.34
N GLY A 168 -23.99 -0.34 0.29
CA GLY A 168 -24.36 0.01 -1.10
C GLY A 168 -23.51 1.14 -1.70
N ARG A 169 -22.42 1.54 -1.07
CA ARG A 169 -21.48 2.57 -1.55
C ARG A 169 -20.63 2.01 -2.69
N GLY A 170 -20.47 2.78 -3.76
CA GLY A 170 -19.56 2.44 -4.85
C GLY A 170 -18.09 2.44 -4.37
N VAL A 171 -17.34 1.42 -4.76
CA VAL A 171 -15.92 1.29 -4.42
C VAL A 171 -15.06 1.78 -5.59
N ARG A 172 -14.36 2.89 -5.36
CA ARG A 172 -13.51 3.56 -6.35
C ARG A 172 -12.10 2.97 -6.43
N LEU A 173 -11.57 2.44 -5.31
CA LEU A 173 -10.23 1.87 -5.27
C LEU A 173 -10.21 0.67 -4.35
N LEU A 174 -9.54 -0.37 -4.79
CA LEU A 174 -9.20 -1.55 -3.99
C LEU A 174 -7.69 -1.75 -3.99
N GLY A 175 -7.17 -2.12 -2.82
CA GLY A 175 -5.77 -2.48 -2.65
C GLY A 175 -5.61 -3.69 -1.73
N VAL A 176 -4.69 -4.57 -2.08
CA VAL A 176 -4.24 -5.68 -1.24
C VAL A 176 -2.73 -5.60 -1.10
N GLY A 177 -2.23 -5.69 0.13
CA GLY A 177 -0.80 -5.60 0.43
C GLY A 177 -0.35 -6.66 1.42
N ALA A 178 0.91 -7.04 1.31
CA ALA A 178 1.61 -7.90 2.24
C ALA A 178 2.78 -7.14 2.88
N GLY A 179 2.86 -7.17 4.20
CA GLY A 179 3.92 -6.57 5.02
C GLY A 179 4.47 -7.61 6.00
N GLY A 180 5.46 -7.19 6.83
CA GLY A 180 6.18 -8.14 7.68
C GLY A 180 6.79 -9.24 6.82
N LEU A 181 7.47 -8.83 5.75
CA LEU A 181 8.02 -9.73 4.74
C LEU A 181 9.16 -10.56 5.34
N VAL A 182 9.15 -11.84 5.00
CA VAL A 182 10.21 -12.79 5.30
C VAL A 182 10.56 -13.55 4.02
N ALA A 183 11.75 -14.14 3.96
CA ALA A 183 12.08 -15.03 2.85
C ALA A 183 11.02 -16.14 2.75
N SER A 184 10.57 -16.43 1.55
CA SER A 184 9.71 -17.58 1.30
C SER A 184 10.44 -18.84 1.78
N ALA A 185 9.74 -19.70 2.53
CA ALA A 185 10.32 -20.96 2.96
C ALA A 185 10.65 -21.78 1.71
N ASP A 186 11.84 -22.40 1.68
CA ASP A 186 12.25 -23.30 0.59
C ASP A 186 11.07 -24.26 0.29
N PRO A 187 10.61 -24.33 -0.99
CA PRO A 187 9.52 -25.26 -1.38
C PRO A 187 9.78 -26.71 -1.01
N ARG A 188 11.03 -27.06 -0.66
CA ARG A 188 11.40 -28.37 -0.12
C ARG A 188 11.01 -28.59 1.33
N GLN A 189 10.72 -27.55 2.10
CA GLN A 189 10.10 -27.67 3.42
C GLN A 189 8.57 -27.65 3.24
N LEU A 190 8.08 -28.65 2.50
CA LEU A 190 6.69 -28.90 2.20
C LEU A 190 5.87 -28.78 3.50
N SER A 191 4.99 -27.82 3.55
CA SER A 191 3.87 -27.88 4.47
C SER A 191 3.20 -29.22 4.21
N LEU A 192 3.28 -30.14 5.16
CA LEU A 192 2.60 -31.44 5.09
C LEU A 192 1.08 -31.30 4.90
N ALA A 193 0.58 -30.06 4.96
CA ALA A 193 -0.84 -29.76 4.86
C ALA A 193 -1.37 -29.66 3.41
N HIS A 194 -0.60 -29.19 2.39
CA HIS A 194 -1.14 -28.93 1.05
C HIS A 194 -0.16 -29.10 -0.12
N PRO A 195 0.50 -30.23 -0.31
CA PRO A 195 1.51 -30.42 -1.37
C PRO A 195 0.96 -30.27 -2.79
N ALA A 196 -0.32 -30.52 -3.01
CA ALA A 196 -0.96 -30.37 -4.31
C ALA A 196 -1.18 -28.89 -4.71
N ARG A 197 -1.33 -27.98 -3.75
CA ARG A 197 -1.52 -26.54 -4.03
C ARG A 197 -0.24 -25.90 -4.51
N ASP A 198 0.91 -26.31 -3.97
CA ASP A 198 2.21 -25.78 -4.33
C ASP A 198 2.59 -26.17 -5.77
N ALA A 199 2.36 -27.43 -6.15
CA ALA A 199 2.58 -27.91 -7.50
C ALA A 199 1.71 -27.20 -8.57
N VAL A 200 0.44 -26.92 -8.24
CA VAL A 200 -0.47 -26.18 -9.13
C VAL A 200 -0.03 -24.72 -9.27
N ALA A 201 0.38 -24.09 -8.17
CA ALA A 201 0.87 -22.72 -8.19
C ALA A 201 2.16 -22.59 -9.01
N GLU A 202 3.09 -23.53 -8.87
CA GLU A 202 4.33 -23.56 -9.64
C GLU A 202 4.06 -23.79 -11.15
N ALA A 203 3.20 -24.74 -11.49
CA ALA A 203 2.81 -24.97 -12.89
C ALA A 203 2.13 -23.74 -13.51
N ALA A 204 1.24 -23.07 -12.76
CA ALA A 204 0.60 -21.84 -13.21
C ALA A 204 1.63 -20.72 -13.47
N GLU A 205 2.65 -20.59 -12.61
CA GLU A 205 3.72 -19.61 -12.80
C GLU A 205 4.58 -19.88 -14.04
N GLN A 206 4.93 -21.14 -14.28
CA GLN A 206 5.66 -21.52 -15.49
C GLN A 206 4.87 -21.18 -16.77
N VAL A 207 3.55 -21.39 -16.75
CA VAL A 207 2.69 -21.02 -17.89
C VAL A 207 2.62 -19.49 -18.01
N ARG A 208 2.48 -18.74 -16.93
CA ARG A 208 2.47 -17.27 -16.94
C ARG A 208 3.79 -16.67 -17.43
N ALA A 209 4.91 -17.23 -16.99
CA ALA A 209 6.23 -16.79 -17.44
C ALA A 209 6.42 -16.93 -18.96
N ARG A 210 5.77 -17.92 -19.56
CA ARG A 210 5.87 -18.20 -21.01
C ARG A 210 4.81 -17.47 -21.85
N PHE A 211 3.59 -17.31 -21.32
CA PHE A 211 2.42 -16.87 -22.09
C PHE A 211 1.78 -15.58 -21.58
N GLY A 212 2.34 -14.98 -20.51
CA GLY A 212 1.83 -13.76 -19.88
C GLY A 212 0.96 -14.02 -18.65
N ASP A 213 0.80 -12.97 -17.83
CA ASP A 213 0.16 -13.05 -16.50
C ASP A 213 -1.33 -13.49 -16.56
N ASP A 214 -2.01 -13.25 -17.67
CA ASP A 214 -3.42 -13.60 -17.87
C ASP A 214 -3.63 -15.02 -18.46
N ALA A 215 -2.55 -15.76 -18.76
CA ALA A 215 -2.64 -17.11 -19.36
C ALA A 215 -3.26 -18.16 -18.43
N VAL A 216 -3.13 -17.98 -17.12
CA VAL A 216 -3.77 -18.82 -16.10
C VAL A 216 -4.34 -17.91 -15.02
N VAL A 217 -5.64 -17.97 -14.83
CA VAL A 217 -6.36 -17.21 -13.81
C VAL A 217 -7.25 -18.15 -12.98
N PRO A 218 -7.57 -17.80 -11.72
CA PRO A 218 -8.56 -18.53 -10.95
C PRO A 218 -9.88 -18.68 -11.72
N ALA A 219 -10.49 -19.85 -11.69
CA ALA A 219 -11.70 -20.15 -12.47
C ALA A 219 -12.85 -19.14 -12.26
N ARG A 220 -12.96 -18.56 -11.06
CA ARG A 220 -13.94 -17.51 -10.74
C ARG A 220 -13.69 -16.19 -11.50
N LEU A 221 -12.52 -16.00 -12.08
CA LEU A 221 -12.16 -14.82 -12.89
C LEU A 221 -12.39 -15.03 -14.39
N VAL A 222 -12.70 -16.25 -14.80
CA VAL A 222 -13.07 -16.55 -16.19
C VAL A 222 -14.51 -16.09 -16.39
N ASP A 223 -14.75 -15.21 -17.36
CA ASP A 223 -16.11 -14.84 -17.73
C ASP A 223 -16.81 -16.07 -18.33
N PRO A 224 -18.07 -16.36 -17.94
CA PRO A 224 -18.80 -17.45 -18.56
C PRO A 224 -18.87 -17.19 -20.10
N PRO A 225 -18.71 -18.23 -20.92
CA PRO A 225 -18.86 -18.05 -22.36
C PRO A 225 -20.22 -17.41 -22.63
N GLU A 226 -20.22 -16.35 -23.46
CA GLU A 226 -21.49 -15.73 -23.90
C GLU A 226 -22.39 -16.83 -24.39
N SER A 227 -23.53 -17.01 -23.71
CA SER A 227 -24.54 -17.96 -24.13
C SER A 227 -24.99 -17.56 -25.53
N ASN A 228 -24.60 -18.36 -26.52
CA ASN A 228 -24.97 -18.20 -27.92
C ASN A 228 -26.49 -18.21 -27.98
N GLN A 229 -27.12 -17.02 -27.96
CA GLN A 229 -28.56 -16.92 -28.19
C GLN A 229 -28.78 -17.34 -29.62
N THR A 230 -29.14 -18.62 -29.77
CA THR A 230 -29.64 -19.21 -31.01
C THR A 230 -30.80 -18.35 -31.50
N ARG A 231 -30.55 -17.61 -32.57
CA ARG A 231 -31.59 -16.93 -33.31
C ARG A 231 -32.55 -18.02 -33.84
N SER A 232 -33.75 -18.03 -33.33
CA SER A 232 -34.94 -18.68 -33.97
C SER A 232 -35.62 -17.68 -34.86
#